data_48622cd315a9f04d88dcd3df08870049
#
_entry.id   48622cd315a9f04d88dcd3df08870049
#
_cell.length_a   1.000
_cell.length_b   1.000
_cell.length_c   1.000
_cell.angle_alpha   90.00
_cell.angle_beta   90.00
_cell.angle_gamma   90.00
#
_symmetry.space_group_name_H-M   'P 1'
#
loop_
_entity.id
_entity.type
_entity.pdbx_description
1 polymer ?
#
loop_
_entity_poly.entity_id
_entity_poly.type
_entity_poly.pdbx_seq_one_letter_code
_entity_poly.pdbx_strand_id
1 'polypeptide(L)'
;MESTGKYWIPVFNILEQRSLWVTLSHPKYTKPMKGNKTDRKDAKWICDLYMCGMVKPSFIPPADIRELRDLVRYRFKLTCMITGEKNRAQNCLTVSNLKLDDVFSDVFGKSSRSITEQILQHPGETFDVAPFVDGRCKTPIVEIQAAIDGAISKEQAVKLRQCLDHIDELNKHISEVEQEILRLSDKYEAALNLIRTVPGFYKNPLTAIQVLSEIGGDMSVFPTAKHLVSWAGCCPRNDQSNQKIKSTRISRAGSYFKPVLVQVANALIVNAQ
;
A
#
# COMPACT_ATOMS: atom_id res chain seq x y z
N MET A 1 0.00 -28.05 -0.45
CA MET A 1 0.10 -27.33 -1.75
C MET A 1 1.11 -26.20 -1.65
N GLU A 2 1.62 -25.72 -2.78
CA GLU A 2 2.61 -24.62 -2.82
C GLU A 2 1.96 -23.30 -3.20
N SER A 3 2.42 -22.18 -2.59
CA SER A 3 1.89 -20.84 -2.82
C SER A 3 2.52 -20.16 -4.05
N THR A 4 2.40 -20.80 -5.22
CA THR A 4 2.90 -20.25 -6.48
C THR A 4 1.92 -19.24 -7.07
N GLY A 5 2.31 -17.97 -7.16
CA GLY A 5 1.48 -16.89 -7.69
C GLY A 5 0.13 -16.77 -6.96
N LYS A 6 -0.97 -16.65 -7.72
CA LYS A 6 -2.35 -16.62 -7.20
C LYS A 6 -3.13 -17.91 -7.50
N TYR A 7 -2.55 -18.88 -8.20
CA TYR A 7 -3.25 -20.10 -8.67
C TYR A 7 -3.71 -21.02 -7.54
N TRP A 8 -3.06 -20.96 -6.38
CA TRP A 8 -3.44 -21.74 -5.21
C TRP A 8 -4.76 -21.28 -4.58
N ILE A 9 -5.15 -19.99 -4.74
CA ILE A 9 -6.31 -19.40 -4.05
C ILE A 9 -7.62 -20.10 -4.38
N PRO A 10 -8.04 -20.26 -5.66
CA PRO A 10 -9.30 -20.91 -5.98
C PRO A 10 -9.33 -22.37 -5.53
N VAL A 11 -8.21 -23.10 -5.67
CA VAL A 11 -8.11 -24.50 -5.24
C VAL A 11 -8.20 -24.59 -3.71
N PHE A 12 -7.51 -23.72 -2.99
CA PHE A 12 -7.56 -23.66 -1.52
C PHE A 12 -8.99 -23.40 -1.04
N ASN A 13 -9.68 -22.40 -1.61
CA ASN A 13 -11.04 -22.05 -1.23
C ASN A 13 -12.03 -23.21 -1.44
N ILE A 14 -11.94 -23.94 -2.57
CA ILE A 14 -12.79 -25.11 -2.84
C ILE A 14 -12.53 -26.22 -1.81
N LEU A 15 -11.28 -26.49 -1.50
CA LEU A 15 -10.91 -27.54 -0.55
C LEU A 15 -11.34 -27.16 0.89
N GLU A 16 -11.15 -25.90 1.28
CA GLU A 16 -11.57 -25.36 2.58
C GLU A 16 -13.10 -25.45 2.75
N GLN A 17 -13.88 -25.09 1.72
CA GLN A 17 -15.35 -25.21 1.73
C GLN A 17 -15.82 -26.65 1.90
N ARG A 18 -15.02 -27.63 1.46
CA ARG A 18 -15.28 -29.06 1.65
C ARG A 18 -14.75 -29.61 2.97
N SER A 19 -14.35 -28.72 3.89
CA SER A 19 -13.76 -29.10 5.20
C SER A 19 -12.53 -30.00 5.09
N LEU A 20 -11.78 -29.90 4.00
CA LEU A 20 -10.52 -30.60 3.84
C LEU A 20 -9.38 -29.81 4.48
N TRP A 21 -8.54 -30.50 5.24
CA TRP A 21 -7.35 -29.90 5.82
C TRP A 21 -6.29 -29.62 4.75
N VAL A 22 -6.00 -28.34 4.50
CA VAL A 22 -5.05 -27.93 3.47
C VAL A 22 -3.86 -27.21 4.09
N THR A 23 -2.67 -27.76 3.87
CA THR A 23 -1.41 -27.07 4.23
C THR A 23 -0.85 -26.35 3.01
N LEU A 24 -0.78 -25.02 3.09
CA LEU A 24 -0.08 -24.19 2.10
C LEU A 24 1.34 -23.93 2.56
N SER A 25 2.32 -24.08 1.66
CA SER A 25 3.72 -23.78 1.95
C SER A 25 4.34 -22.85 0.93
N HIS A 26 5.30 -22.06 1.37
CA HIS A 26 6.03 -21.15 0.49
C HIS A 26 7.07 -21.93 -0.32
N PRO A 27 7.23 -21.68 -1.66
CA PRO A 27 8.17 -22.36 -2.54
C PRO A 27 9.60 -22.48 -2.03
N LYS A 28 10.04 -21.54 -1.23
CA LYS A 28 11.37 -21.57 -0.59
C LYS A 28 11.61 -22.81 0.28
N TYR A 29 10.54 -23.33 0.91
CA TYR A 29 10.63 -24.47 1.83
C TYR A 29 10.31 -25.81 1.18
N THR A 30 9.79 -25.79 -0.04
CA THR A 30 9.41 -26.98 -0.81
C THR A 30 10.30 -27.22 -2.02
N LYS A 31 11.30 -26.36 -2.24
CA LYS A 31 12.17 -26.42 -3.41
C LYS A 31 12.92 -27.77 -3.47
N PRO A 32 12.77 -28.54 -4.55
CA PRO A 32 13.48 -29.81 -4.72
C PRO A 32 14.98 -29.59 -4.92
N MET A 33 15.77 -30.62 -4.63
CA MET A 33 17.18 -30.66 -5.02
C MET A 33 17.31 -30.63 -6.55
N LYS A 34 18.45 -30.16 -7.04
CA LYS A 34 18.73 -30.03 -8.49
C LYS A 34 18.51 -31.34 -9.23
N GLY A 35 17.76 -31.32 -10.33
CA GLY A 35 17.49 -32.47 -11.20
C GLY A 35 16.52 -32.10 -12.30
N ASN A 36 16.20 -33.06 -13.19
CA ASN A 36 15.20 -32.88 -14.24
C ASN A 36 13.81 -32.64 -13.63
N LYS A 37 13.35 -31.37 -13.71
CA LYS A 37 12.11 -30.89 -13.13
C LYS A 37 10.92 -31.23 -14.02
N THR A 38 9.90 -31.86 -13.45
CA THR A 38 8.57 -32.04 -14.07
C THR A 38 7.51 -31.82 -13.00
N ASP A 39 6.34 -31.34 -13.37
CA ASP A 39 5.25 -31.06 -12.42
C ASP A 39 4.85 -32.30 -11.60
N ARG A 40 4.89 -33.52 -12.22
CA ARG A 40 4.62 -34.77 -11.49
C ARG A 40 5.67 -35.06 -10.42
N LYS A 41 6.95 -34.84 -10.71
CA LYS A 41 8.03 -35.03 -9.73
C LYS A 41 7.95 -34.00 -8.61
N ASP A 42 7.62 -32.73 -8.92
CA ASP A 42 7.43 -31.69 -7.95
C ASP A 42 6.23 -31.98 -7.04
N ALA A 43 5.10 -32.41 -7.60
CA ALA A 43 3.92 -32.78 -6.81
C ALA A 43 4.21 -33.98 -5.87
N LYS A 44 4.91 -35.01 -6.37
CA LYS A 44 5.33 -36.15 -5.55
C LYS A 44 6.28 -35.69 -4.43
N TRP A 45 7.26 -34.87 -4.74
CA TRP A 45 8.21 -34.33 -3.76
C TRP A 45 7.52 -33.56 -2.64
N ILE A 46 6.53 -32.69 -2.97
CA ILE A 46 5.74 -31.96 -1.97
C ILE A 46 4.94 -32.93 -1.10
N CYS A 47 4.39 -33.99 -1.69
CA CYS A 47 3.68 -35.03 -0.96
C CYS A 47 4.62 -35.78 0.02
N ASP A 48 5.78 -36.18 -0.45
CA ASP A 48 6.78 -36.91 0.36
C ASP A 48 7.25 -36.03 1.54
N LEU A 49 7.53 -34.75 1.30
CA LEU A 49 7.87 -33.78 2.36
C LEU A 49 6.74 -33.65 3.39
N TYR A 50 5.49 -33.59 2.92
CA TYR A 50 4.33 -33.49 3.81
C TYR A 50 4.18 -34.73 4.68
N MET A 51 4.30 -35.91 4.11
CA MET A 51 4.24 -37.19 4.84
C MET A 51 5.35 -37.33 5.89
N CYS A 52 6.52 -36.74 5.62
CA CYS A 52 7.63 -36.70 6.58
C CYS A 52 7.51 -35.59 7.64
N GLY A 53 6.44 -34.80 7.64
CA GLY A 53 6.28 -33.66 8.55
C GLY A 53 7.26 -32.49 8.31
N MET A 54 7.91 -32.44 7.16
CA MET A 54 8.96 -31.45 6.85
C MET A 54 8.42 -30.18 6.17
N VAL A 55 7.11 -30.10 5.90
CA VAL A 55 6.50 -28.92 5.29
C VAL A 55 6.24 -27.83 6.33
N LYS A 56 6.86 -26.68 6.15
CA LYS A 56 6.58 -25.51 6.97
C LYS A 56 5.29 -24.82 6.48
N PRO A 57 4.21 -24.78 7.30
CA PRO A 57 2.96 -24.15 6.90
C PRO A 57 3.13 -22.63 6.78
N SER A 58 2.46 -22.06 5.79
CA SER A 58 2.27 -20.61 5.66
C SER A 58 1.04 -20.17 6.46
N PHE A 59 1.11 -19.00 7.07
CA PHE A 59 -0.04 -18.39 7.72
C PHE A 59 -1.09 -17.98 6.68
N ILE A 60 -2.30 -18.53 6.79
CA ILE A 60 -3.45 -18.17 5.99
C ILE A 60 -4.57 -17.79 6.97
N PRO A 61 -5.04 -16.55 6.95
CA PRO A 61 -6.16 -16.16 7.79
C PRO A 61 -7.48 -16.75 7.28
N PRO A 62 -8.55 -16.71 8.10
CA PRO A 62 -9.90 -17.10 7.70
C PRO A 62 -10.37 -16.39 6.43
N ALA A 63 -11.37 -16.97 5.74
CA ALA A 63 -11.86 -16.50 4.44
C ALA A 63 -12.24 -15.00 4.46
N ASP A 64 -12.96 -14.57 5.47
CA ASP A 64 -13.42 -13.20 5.66
C ASP A 64 -12.27 -12.18 5.86
N ILE A 65 -11.22 -12.58 6.58
CA ILE A 65 -9.98 -11.76 6.67
C ILE A 65 -9.26 -11.74 5.33
N ARG A 66 -9.32 -12.82 4.53
CA ARG A 66 -8.71 -12.82 3.18
C ARG A 66 -9.42 -11.86 2.23
N GLU A 67 -10.77 -11.80 2.29
CA GLU A 67 -11.58 -10.84 1.54
C GLU A 67 -11.23 -9.41 1.94
N LEU A 68 -11.23 -9.11 3.23
CA LEU A 68 -10.84 -7.80 3.76
C LEU A 68 -9.40 -7.43 3.32
N ARG A 69 -8.47 -8.36 3.43
CA ARG A 69 -7.07 -8.18 3.01
C ARG A 69 -6.94 -7.86 1.52
N ASP A 70 -7.71 -8.51 0.66
CA ASP A 70 -7.65 -8.27 -0.78
C ASP A 70 -8.11 -6.85 -1.12
N LEU A 71 -9.20 -6.37 -0.53
CA LEU A 71 -9.68 -5.00 -0.70
C LEU A 71 -8.71 -3.95 -0.14
N VAL A 72 -8.17 -4.18 1.05
CA VAL A 72 -7.17 -3.28 1.66
C VAL A 72 -5.91 -3.17 0.79
N ARG A 73 -5.45 -4.28 0.23
CA ARG A 73 -4.31 -4.29 -0.70
C ARG A 73 -4.65 -3.65 -2.04
N TYR A 74 -5.88 -3.81 -2.52
CA TYR A 74 -6.35 -3.13 -3.72
C TYR A 74 -6.41 -1.62 -3.53
N ARG A 75 -6.97 -1.15 -2.41
CA ARG A 75 -6.93 0.27 -2.01
C ARG A 75 -5.51 0.84 -2.03
N PHE A 76 -4.55 0.10 -1.47
CA PHE A 76 -3.13 0.50 -1.52
C PHE A 76 -2.62 0.64 -2.96
N LYS A 77 -3.02 -0.25 -3.89
CA LYS A 77 -2.65 -0.15 -5.30
C LYS A 77 -3.25 1.09 -5.97
N LEU A 78 -4.52 1.39 -5.69
CA LEU A 78 -5.15 2.63 -6.19
C LEU A 78 -4.41 3.88 -5.70
N THR A 79 -4.01 3.91 -4.44
CA THR A 79 -3.18 5.01 -3.89
C THR A 79 -1.83 5.14 -4.61
N CYS A 80 -1.18 4.02 -4.94
CA CYS A 80 0.05 4.03 -5.74
C CYS A 80 -0.19 4.56 -7.17
N MET A 81 -1.34 4.25 -7.78
CA MET A 81 -1.72 4.79 -9.09
C MET A 81 -1.89 6.31 -9.03
N ILE A 82 -2.60 6.83 -8.03
CA ILE A 82 -2.74 8.29 -7.80
C ILE A 82 -1.37 8.95 -7.67
N THR A 83 -0.45 8.36 -6.90
CA THR A 83 0.90 8.89 -6.77
C THR A 83 1.62 8.94 -8.13
N GLY A 84 1.44 7.92 -8.95
CA GLY A 84 1.97 7.90 -10.32
C GLY A 84 1.39 9.02 -11.20
N GLU A 85 0.08 9.26 -11.12
CA GLU A 85 -0.56 10.33 -11.88
C GLU A 85 -0.17 11.73 -11.37
N LYS A 86 -0.08 11.91 -10.05
CA LYS A 86 0.43 13.15 -9.45
C LYS A 86 1.84 13.48 -9.95
N ASN A 87 2.72 12.49 -10.00
CA ASN A 87 4.08 12.70 -10.53
C ASN A 87 4.07 13.08 -12.02
N ARG A 88 3.18 12.46 -12.84
CA ARG A 88 3.03 12.83 -14.26
C ARG A 88 2.49 14.25 -14.43
N ALA A 89 1.48 14.61 -13.65
CA ALA A 89 0.92 15.96 -13.65
C ALA A 89 1.96 17.01 -13.23
N GLN A 90 2.72 16.73 -12.17
CA GLN A 90 3.83 17.60 -11.75
C GLN A 90 4.88 17.77 -12.84
N ASN A 91 5.24 16.69 -13.56
CA ASN A 91 6.15 16.79 -14.68
C ASN A 91 5.60 17.69 -15.81
N CYS A 92 4.29 17.67 -16.09
CA CYS A 92 3.68 18.57 -17.07
C CYS A 92 3.81 20.05 -16.64
N LEU A 93 3.57 20.34 -15.35
CA LEU A 93 3.74 21.69 -14.79
C LEU A 93 5.21 22.13 -14.88
N THR A 94 6.15 21.29 -14.47
CA THR A 94 7.59 21.58 -14.50
C THR A 94 8.09 21.88 -15.93
N VAL A 95 7.70 21.06 -16.91
CA VAL A 95 8.07 21.27 -18.32
C VAL A 95 7.47 22.56 -18.89
N SER A 96 6.34 23.00 -18.36
CA SER A 96 5.66 24.24 -18.72
C SER A 96 6.16 25.47 -17.97
N ASN A 97 7.21 25.33 -17.13
CA ASN A 97 7.74 26.36 -16.23
C ASN A 97 6.67 26.93 -15.26
N LEU A 98 5.71 26.08 -14.85
CA LEU A 98 4.68 26.40 -13.85
C LEU A 98 5.15 25.85 -12.49
N LYS A 99 5.58 26.72 -11.59
CA LYS A 99 6.28 26.39 -10.33
C LYS A 99 5.35 26.33 -9.14
N LEU A 100 4.21 25.66 -9.28
CA LEU A 100 3.21 25.58 -8.22
C LEU A 100 3.70 24.83 -6.98
N ASP A 101 4.69 23.97 -7.12
CA ASP A 101 5.36 23.25 -6.03
C ASP A 101 6.30 24.12 -5.16
N ASP A 102 6.74 25.25 -5.67
CA ASP A 102 7.53 26.23 -4.91
C ASP A 102 6.65 27.05 -3.94
N VAL A 103 5.37 27.22 -4.28
CA VAL A 103 4.45 28.13 -3.56
C VAL A 103 3.33 27.42 -2.81
N PHE A 104 3.03 26.17 -3.12
CA PHE A 104 2.04 25.35 -2.45
C PHE A 104 2.65 24.08 -1.89
N SER A 105 2.38 23.78 -0.63
CA SER A 105 2.78 22.50 0.01
C SER A 105 2.08 21.28 -0.59
N ASP A 106 0.88 21.46 -1.15
CA ASP A 106 0.15 20.44 -1.94
C ASP A 106 -0.29 21.05 -3.27
N VAL A 107 0.40 20.66 -4.34
CA VAL A 107 0.10 21.09 -5.72
C VAL A 107 -1.28 20.63 -6.19
N PHE A 108 -1.86 19.61 -5.56
CA PHE A 108 -3.19 19.07 -5.86
C PHE A 108 -4.26 19.55 -4.86
N GLY A 109 -3.88 20.49 -3.96
CA GLY A 109 -4.79 21.14 -3.03
C GLY A 109 -5.71 22.14 -3.72
N LYS A 110 -6.74 22.62 -3.00
CA LYS A 110 -7.84 23.41 -3.54
C LYS A 110 -7.38 24.62 -4.37
N SER A 111 -6.50 25.46 -3.85
CA SER A 111 -6.04 26.67 -4.54
C SER A 111 -5.21 26.35 -5.78
N SER A 112 -4.21 25.51 -5.65
CA SER A 112 -3.36 25.11 -6.77
C SER A 112 -4.17 24.39 -7.87
N ARG A 113 -5.13 23.53 -7.49
CA ARG A 113 -6.03 22.88 -8.43
C ARG A 113 -6.89 23.91 -9.20
N SER A 114 -7.48 24.89 -8.51
CA SER A 114 -8.28 25.95 -9.14
C SER A 114 -7.44 26.80 -10.12
N ILE A 115 -6.20 27.13 -9.75
CA ILE A 115 -5.28 27.85 -10.65
C ILE A 115 -4.92 26.97 -11.86
N THR A 116 -4.61 25.69 -11.65
CA THR A 116 -4.32 24.75 -12.74
C THR A 116 -5.50 24.60 -13.70
N GLU A 117 -6.73 24.56 -13.20
CA GLU A 117 -7.94 24.53 -14.03
C GLU A 117 -8.08 25.80 -14.90
N GLN A 118 -7.77 26.98 -14.35
CA GLN A 118 -7.75 28.24 -15.11
C GLN A 118 -6.71 28.22 -16.23
N ILE A 119 -5.49 27.76 -15.92
CA ILE A 119 -4.42 27.60 -16.92
C ILE A 119 -4.86 26.67 -18.06
N LEU A 120 -5.57 25.59 -17.73
CA LEU A 120 -6.04 24.62 -18.73
C LEU A 120 -7.25 25.10 -19.55
N GLN A 121 -8.08 26.00 -18.98
CA GLN A 121 -9.21 26.60 -19.70
C GLN A 121 -8.77 27.74 -20.63
N HIS A 122 -7.72 28.49 -20.23
CA HIS A 122 -7.22 29.67 -20.93
C HIS A 122 -5.70 29.57 -21.18
N PRO A 123 -5.24 28.61 -22.01
CA PRO A 123 -3.82 28.38 -22.25
C PRO A 123 -3.13 29.60 -22.87
N GLY A 124 -2.11 30.13 -22.21
CA GLY A 124 -1.34 31.28 -22.66
C GLY A 124 -1.94 32.64 -22.33
N GLU A 125 -3.08 32.70 -21.65
CA GLU A 125 -3.66 33.94 -21.13
C GLU A 125 -3.13 34.24 -19.73
N THR A 126 -2.87 35.51 -19.45
CA THR A 126 -2.55 35.98 -18.10
C THR A 126 -3.81 36.31 -17.32
N PHE A 127 -3.90 35.85 -16.08
CA PHE A 127 -5.04 36.12 -15.20
C PHE A 127 -4.57 36.42 -13.78
N ASP A 128 -5.40 37.11 -13.01
CA ASP A 128 -5.16 37.33 -11.58
C ASP A 128 -5.42 36.06 -10.77
N VAL A 129 -4.45 35.60 -10.00
CA VAL A 129 -4.57 34.39 -9.16
C VAL A 129 -5.34 34.61 -7.87
N ALA A 130 -5.48 35.86 -7.43
CA ALA A 130 -6.07 36.19 -6.13
C ALA A 130 -7.46 35.57 -5.89
N PRO A 131 -8.40 35.52 -6.86
CA PRO A 131 -9.71 34.90 -6.65
C PRO A 131 -9.68 33.40 -6.41
N PHE A 132 -8.60 32.71 -6.81
CA PHE A 132 -8.46 31.24 -6.75
C PHE A 132 -7.71 30.76 -5.50
N VAL A 133 -7.14 31.69 -4.72
CA VAL A 133 -6.34 31.37 -3.54
C VAL A 133 -7.22 31.37 -2.28
N ASP A 134 -7.21 30.25 -1.54
CA ASP A 134 -7.92 30.15 -0.25
C ASP A 134 -7.26 31.08 0.78
N GLY A 135 -8.08 31.80 1.57
CA GLY A 135 -7.60 32.78 2.57
C GLY A 135 -6.70 32.20 3.67
N ARG A 136 -6.59 30.87 3.79
CA ARG A 136 -5.64 30.20 4.69
C ARG A 136 -4.26 30.01 4.08
N CYS A 137 -4.08 30.32 2.80
CA CYS A 137 -2.78 30.25 2.15
C CYS A 137 -1.85 31.33 2.76
N LYS A 138 -0.67 30.91 3.18
CA LYS A 138 0.32 31.82 3.81
C LYS A 138 1.26 32.46 2.78
N THR A 139 1.35 31.90 1.58
CA THR A 139 2.22 32.38 0.51
C THR A 139 1.64 33.68 -0.08
N PRO A 140 2.43 34.76 -0.23
CA PRO A 140 1.99 36.00 -0.83
C PRO A 140 1.46 35.83 -2.25
N ILE A 141 0.38 36.53 -2.59
CA ILE A 141 -0.25 36.47 -3.94
C ILE A 141 0.76 36.81 -5.05
N VAL A 142 1.66 37.75 -4.81
CA VAL A 142 2.70 38.13 -5.79
C VAL A 142 3.64 36.97 -6.13
N GLU A 143 3.99 36.15 -5.14
CA GLU A 143 4.83 34.97 -5.35
C GLU A 143 4.08 33.89 -6.14
N ILE A 144 2.79 33.69 -5.81
CA ILE A 144 1.92 32.74 -6.53
C ILE A 144 1.73 33.20 -7.98
N GLN A 145 1.55 34.51 -8.21
CA GLN A 145 1.44 35.08 -9.55
C GLN A 145 2.73 34.87 -10.36
N ALA A 146 3.90 35.06 -9.74
CA ALA A 146 5.18 34.80 -10.39
C ALA A 146 5.42 33.30 -10.68
N ALA A 147 4.87 32.40 -9.87
CA ALA A 147 4.99 30.96 -10.06
C ALA A 147 4.24 30.42 -11.30
N ILE A 148 3.28 31.16 -11.83
CA ILE A 148 2.54 30.82 -13.04
C ILE A 148 3.02 31.55 -14.30
N ASP A 149 4.17 32.23 -14.25
CA ASP A 149 4.79 32.91 -15.39
C ASP A 149 5.47 31.89 -16.32
N GLY A 150 4.69 30.93 -16.78
CA GLY A 150 5.06 29.86 -17.68
C GLY A 150 4.03 29.70 -18.80
N ALA A 151 4.33 28.89 -19.80
CA ALA A 151 3.44 28.64 -20.91
C ALA A 151 3.22 27.12 -21.10
N ILE A 152 1.99 26.69 -20.94
CA ILE A 152 1.63 25.29 -21.21
C ILE A 152 1.35 25.08 -22.70
N SER A 153 2.06 24.11 -23.31
CA SER A 153 1.79 23.71 -24.68
C SER A 153 0.54 22.85 -24.79
N LYS A 154 -0.04 22.72 -25.98
CA LYS A 154 -1.29 21.96 -26.19
C LYS A 154 -1.16 20.50 -25.76
N GLU A 155 -0.03 19.84 -26.08
CA GLU A 155 0.20 18.45 -25.70
C GLU A 155 0.37 18.28 -24.18
N GLN A 156 1.02 19.24 -23.50
CA GLN A 156 1.15 19.20 -22.03
C GLN A 156 -0.21 19.47 -21.37
N ALA A 157 -1.02 20.38 -21.89
CA ALA A 157 -2.36 20.65 -21.39
C ALA A 157 -3.26 19.41 -21.49
N VAL A 158 -3.23 18.70 -22.62
CA VAL A 158 -3.98 17.44 -22.79
C VAL A 158 -3.51 16.39 -21.77
N LYS A 159 -2.20 16.20 -21.63
CA LYS A 159 -1.64 15.24 -20.66
C LYS A 159 -2.02 15.59 -19.23
N LEU A 160 -1.88 16.86 -18.85
CA LEU A 160 -2.21 17.34 -17.51
C LEU A 160 -3.70 17.12 -17.22
N ARG A 161 -4.59 17.46 -18.17
CA ARG A 161 -6.04 17.21 -18.03
C ARG A 161 -6.32 15.72 -17.75
N GLN A 162 -5.78 14.82 -18.57
CA GLN A 162 -5.97 13.38 -18.38
C GLN A 162 -5.43 12.88 -17.03
N CYS A 163 -4.28 13.38 -16.56
CA CYS A 163 -3.75 13.02 -15.25
C CYS A 163 -4.70 13.48 -14.12
N LEU A 164 -5.23 14.70 -14.22
CA LEU A 164 -6.14 15.26 -13.22
C LEU A 164 -7.48 14.52 -13.18
N ASP A 165 -8.08 14.24 -14.33
CA ASP A 165 -9.32 13.49 -14.45
C ASP A 165 -9.17 12.08 -13.89
N HIS A 166 -8.04 11.41 -14.20
CA HIS A 166 -7.74 10.08 -13.67
C HIS A 166 -7.50 10.08 -12.15
N ILE A 167 -6.87 11.14 -11.59
CA ILE A 167 -6.75 11.29 -10.13
C ILE A 167 -8.14 11.38 -9.48
N ASP A 168 -9.07 12.15 -10.07
CA ASP A 168 -10.41 12.33 -9.53
C ASP A 168 -11.21 11.02 -9.59
N GLU A 169 -11.12 10.28 -10.70
CA GLU A 169 -11.74 8.96 -10.85
C GLU A 169 -11.17 7.93 -9.85
N LEU A 170 -9.85 7.88 -9.70
CA LEU A 170 -9.20 6.98 -8.74
C LEU A 170 -9.58 7.32 -7.27
N ASN A 171 -9.74 8.59 -6.93
CA ASN A 171 -10.22 9.01 -5.61
C ASN A 171 -11.65 8.53 -5.35
N LYS A 172 -12.53 8.57 -6.36
CA LYS A 172 -13.88 8.01 -6.27
C LYS A 172 -13.84 6.51 -6.03
N HIS A 173 -13.06 5.77 -6.81
CA HIS A 173 -12.88 4.33 -6.63
C HIS A 173 -12.33 3.97 -5.24
N ILE A 174 -11.37 4.76 -4.71
CA ILE A 174 -10.86 4.57 -3.35
C ILE A 174 -11.99 4.73 -2.33
N SER A 175 -12.83 5.76 -2.47
CA SER A 175 -13.95 6.00 -1.55
C SER A 175 -14.94 4.83 -1.54
N GLU A 176 -15.28 4.28 -2.72
CA GLU A 176 -16.15 3.11 -2.85
C GLU A 176 -15.56 1.86 -2.18
N VAL A 177 -14.25 1.61 -2.40
CA VAL A 177 -13.54 0.49 -1.78
C VAL A 177 -13.43 0.67 -0.25
N GLU A 178 -13.21 1.89 0.24
CA GLU A 178 -13.15 2.20 1.66
C GLU A 178 -14.48 1.93 2.37
N GLN A 179 -15.61 2.24 1.75
CA GLN A 179 -16.92 1.94 2.30
C GLN A 179 -17.10 0.42 2.50
N GLU A 180 -16.70 -0.39 1.51
CA GLU A 180 -16.80 -1.85 1.62
C GLU A 180 -15.80 -2.41 2.65
N ILE A 181 -14.59 -1.87 2.75
CA ILE A 181 -13.61 -2.21 3.78
C ILE A 181 -14.19 -1.95 5.18
N LEU A 182 -14.81 -0.80 5.40
CA LEU A 182 -15.43 -0.46 6.67
C LEU A 182 -16.55 -1.45 6.99
N ARG A 183 -17.47 -1.72 6.06
CA ARG A 183 -18.55 -2.68 6.21
C ARG A 183 -18.06 -4.09 6.60
N LEU A 184 -17.04 -4.60 5.92
CA LEU A 184 -16.47 -5.92 6.22
C LEU A 184 -15.73 -5.98 7.55
N SER A 185 -15.24 -4.84 8.03
CA SER A 185 -14.46 -4.76 9.28
C SER A 185 -15.33 -4.64 10.53
N ASP A 186 -16.62 -4.32 10.43
CA ASP A 186 -17.53 -4.07 11.58
C ASP A 186 -17.55 -5.23 12.58
N LYS A 187 -17.56 -6.46 12.10
CA LYS A 187 -17.53 -7.67 12.96
C LYS A 187 -16.25 -7.84 13.79
N TYR A 188 -15.22 -7.07 13.51
CA TYR A 188 -13.93 -7.08 14.22
C TYR A 188 -13.74 -5.88 15.15
N GLU A 189 -14.81 -5.18 15.51
CA GLU A 189 -14.74 -3.94 16.30
C GLU A 189 -13.91 -4.10 17.59
N ALA A 190 -14.05 -5.21 18.32
CA ALA A 190 -13.29 -5.46 19.54
C ALA A 190 -11.76 -5.51 19.26
N ALA A 191 -11.34 -6.21 18.21
CA ALA A 191 -9.94 -6.28 17.82
C ALA A 191 -9.41 -4.92 17.30
N LEU A 192 -10.22 -4.20 16.54
CA LEU A 192 -9.88 -2.86 16.06
C LEU A 192 -9.72 -1.86 17.21
N ASN A 193 -10.61 -1.91 18.21
CA ASN A 193 -10.51 -1.07 19.40
C ASN A 193 -9.23 -1.37 20.17
N LEU A 194 -8.83 -2.64 20.28
CA LEU A 194 -7.55 -3.01 20.90
C LEU A 194 -6.35 -2.45 20.11
N ILE A 195 -6.34 -2.55 18.76
CA ILE A 195 -5.28 -1.98 17.92
C ILE A 195 -5.23 -0.45 18.08
N ARG A 196 -6.36 0.22 18.17
CA ARG A 196 -6.46 1.69 18.37
C ARG A 196 -5.92 2.18 19.71
N THR A 197 -5.78 1.32 20.72
CA THR A 197 -5.11 1.70 21.97
C THR A 197 -3.62 1.97 21.79
N VAL A 198 -3.01 1.42 20.74
CA VAL A 198 -1.61 1.67 20.41
C VAL A 198 -1.47 3.09 19.83
N PRO A 199 -0.53 3.91 20.36
CA PRO A 199 -0.30 5.26 19.86
C PRO A 199 -0.13 5.30 18.35
N GLY A 200 -0.79 6.28 17.71
CA GLY A 200 -0.74 6.49 16.25
C GLY A 200 -1.80 5.74 15.43
N PHE A 201 -2.49 4.74 15.98
CA PHE A 201 -3.57 4.03 15.27
C PHE A 201 -4.97 4.58 15.53
N TYR A 202 -5.14 5.49 16.48
CA TYR A 202 -6.46 6.01 16.90
C TYR A 202 -7.08 6.99 15.91
N LYS A 203 -6.25 7.74 15.14
CA LYS A 203 -6.73 8.83 14.26
C LYS A 203 -7.46 8.33 13.01
N ASN A 204 -7.02 7.22 12.42
CA ASN A 204 -7.55 6.72 11.16
C ASN A 204 -7.95 5.25 11.30
N PRO A 205 -9.25 4.94 11.21
CA PRO A 205 -9.74 3.56 11.33
C PRO A 205 -9.13 2.63 10.27
N LEU A 206 -8.90 3.12 9.06
CA LEU A 206 -8.33 2.33 7.96
C LEU A 206 -6.92 1.82 8.27
N THR A 207 -6.13 2.56 9.07
CA THR A 207 -4.80 2.12 9.48
C THR A 207 -4.87 0.90 10.42
N ALA A 208 -5.81 0.90 11.37
CA ALA A 208 -6.04 -0.24 12.24
C ALA A 208 -6.59 -1.45 11.46
N ILE A 209 -7.52 -1.21 10.52
CA ILE A 209 -8.07 -2.25 9.64
C ILE A 209 -6.97 -2.85 8.76
N GLN A 210 -6.03 -2.05 8.26
CA GLN A 210 -4.91 -2.54 7.48
C GLN A 210 -4.02 -3.49 8.29
N VAL A 211 -3.75 -3.17 9.55
CA VAL A 211 -3.04 -4.08 10.48
C VAL A 211 -3.82 -5.38 10.66
N LEU A 212 -5.11 -5.27 11.04
CA LEU A 212 -5.98 -6.42 11.27
C LEU A 212 -6.04 -7.34 10.03
N SER A 213 -6.18 -6.77 8.83
CA SER A 213 -6.27 -7.54 7.59
C SER A 213 -5.00 -8.37 7.32
N GLU A 214 -3.84 -7.94 7.79
CA GLU A 214 -2.58 -8.66 7.60
C GLU A 214 -2.30 -9.70 8.69
N ILE A 215 -2.61 -9.41 9.96
CA ILE A 215 -2.32 -10.32 11.07
C ILE A 215 -3.47 -11.24 11.44
N GLY A 216 -4.70 -10.90 11.04
CA GLY A 216 -5.91 -11.60 11.46
C GLY A 216 -6.40 -11.18 12.84
N GLY A 217 -7.56 -11.71 13.27
CA GLY A 217 -8.13 -11.46 14.59
C GLY A 217 -7.64 -12.44 15.67
N ASP A 218 -7.09 -13.58 15.27
CA ASP A 218 -6.60 -14.61 16.18
C ASP A 218 -5.08 -14.50 16.37
N MET A 219 -4.66 -14.08 17.56
CA MET A 219 -3.25 -13.94 17.92
C MET A 219 -2.61 -15.23 18.41
N SER A 220 -3.36 -16.33 18.61
CA SER A 220 -2.81 -17.64 18.99
C SER A 220 -1.83 -18.19 17.96
N VAL A 221 -1.97 -17.76 16.69
CA VAL A 221 -1.08 -18.07 15.58
C VAL A 221 0.37 -17.58 15.81
N PHE A 222 0.53 -16.55 16.62
CA PHE A 222 1.84 -15.98 16.97
C PHE A 222 2.15 -16.23 18.45
N PRO A 223 2.89 -17.31 18.80
CA PRO A 223 3.14 -17.70 20.18
C PRO A 223 3.75 -16.59 21.07
N THR A 224 4.49 -15.66 20.46
CA THR A 224 5.04 -14.48 21.15
C THR A 224 5.11 -13.29 20.21
N ALA A 225 5.22 -12.07 20.78
CA ALA A 225 5.44 -10.84 20.01
C ALA A 225 6.68 -10.94 19.08
N LYS A 226 7.74 -11.67 19.49
CA LYS A 226 8.94 -11.90 18.66
C LYS A 226 8.62 -12.67 17.39
N HIS A 227 7.68 -13.63 17.42
CA HIS A 227 7.24 -14.37 16.24
C HIS A 227 6.50 -13.45 15.27
N LEU A 228 5.61 -12.58 15.76
CA LEU A 228 4.91 -11.60 14.93
C LEU A 228 5.90 -10.61 14.28
N VAL A 229 6.83 -10.05 15.05
CA VAL A 229 7.86 -9.11 14.55
C VAL A 229 8.76 -9.76 13.50
N SER A 230 9.14 -11.03 13.70
CA SER A 230 9.90 -11.82 12.71
C SER A 230 9.10 -12.09 11.45
N TRP A 231 7.82 -12.49 11.59
CA TRP A 231 6.92 -12.72 10.47
C TRP A 231 6.67 -11.42 9.67
N ALA A 232 6.51 -10.30 10.35
CA ALA A 232 6.37 -8.97 9.76
C ALA A 232 7.62 -8.50 8.99
N GLY A 233 8.74 -9.19 9.14
CA GLY A 233 10.00 -8.81 8.50
C GLY A 233 10.66 -7.59 9.13
N CYS A 234 10.35 -7.28 10.39
CA CYS A 234 10.94 -6.17 11.14
C CYS A 234 12.24 -6.55 11.87
N CYS A 235 12.59 -7.84 11.91
CA CYS A 235 13.85 -8.32 12.48
C CYS A 235 14.97 -8.34 11.44
N PRO A 236 16.20 -7.95 11.80
CA PRO A 236 17.40 -8.20 11.01
C PRO A 236 17.57 -9.70 10.78
N ARG A 237 18.12 -10.08 9.64
CA ARG A 237 18.57 -11.45 9.42
C ARG A 237 19.90 -11.62 10.14
N ASN A 238 19.96 -12.58 11.06
CA ASN A 238 21.22 -13.03 11.63
C ASN A 238 21.91 -14.00 10.65
N ASP A 239 22.41 -13.46 9.54
CA ASP A 239 23.18 -14.24 8.57
C ASP A 239 24.65 -14.19 9.00
N GLN A 240 25.01 -15.12 9.86
CA GLN A 240 26.33 -15.24 10.47
C GLN A 240 26.93 -16.60 10.13
N SER A 241 28.18 -16.61 9.68
CA SER A 241 28.94 -17.82 9.46
C SER A 241 30.37 -17.60 9.91
N ASN A 242 30.85 -18.50 10.78
CA ASN A 242 32.22 -18.47 11.31
C ASN A 242 32.62 -17.10 11.87
N GLN A 243 31.80 -16.55 12.78
CA GLN A 243 31.95 -15.23 13.44
C GLN A 243 31.91 -14.01 12.50
N LYS A 244 31.68 -14.20 11.20
CA LYS A 244 31.51 -13.12 10.23
C LYS A 244 30.03 -12.86 9.98
N ILE A 245 29.57 -11.62 10.25
CA ILE A 245 28.23 -11.16 9.94
C ILE A 245 28.18 -10.89 8.44
N LYS A 246 27.38 -11.69 7.69
CA LYS A 246 27.19 -11.53 6.24
C LYS A 246 26.19 -10.42 5.91
N SER A 247 25.13 -10.28 6.68
CA SER A 247 24.12 -9.26 6.47
C SER A 247 23.30 -8.98 7.72
N THR A 248 23.08 -7.68 8.00
CA THR A 248 22.14 -7.19 9.03
C THR A 248 20.83 -6.68 8.41
N ARG A 249 20.65 -6.85 7.09
CA ARG A 249 19.46 -6.34 6.39
C ARG A 249 18.19 -7.04 6.88
N ILE A 250 17.13 -6.25 7.07
CA ILE A 250 15.80 -6.78 7.33
C ILE A 250 15.25 -7.53 6.11
N SER A 251 14.35 -8.46 6.35
CA SER A 251 13.75 -9.24 5.26
C SER A 251 12.83 -8.36 4.40
N ARG A 252 12.58 -8.78 3.13
CA ARG A 252 11.57 -8.18 2.26
C ARG A 252 10.14 -8.62 2.58
N ALA A 253 9.95 -9.45 3.61
CA ALA A 253 8.63 -9.87 4.08
C ALA A 253 7.83 -8.67 4.60
N GLY A 254 6.51 -8.84 4.72
CA GLY A 254 5.62 -7.82 5.27
C GLY A 254 5.46 -6.58 4.39
N SER A 255 5.43 -6.75 3.07
CA SER A 255 5.37 -5.64 2.10
C SER A 255 4.16 -4.70 2.26
N TYR A 256 3.10 -5.14 2.92
CA TYR A 256 1.93 -4.31 3.24
C TYR A 256 1.85 -3.93 4.72
N PHE A 257 2.30 -4.81 5.61
CA PHE A 257 2.24 -4.60 7.05
C PHE A 257 3.35 -3.67 7.58
N LYS A 258 4.60 -3.96 7.21
CA LYS A 258 5.75 -3.17 7.65
C LYS A 258 5.70 -1.68 7.27
N PRO A 259 5.31 -1.27 6.04
CA PRO A 259 5.19 0.14 5.69
C PRO A 259 4.19 0.89 6.58
N VAL A 260 3.08 0.26 6.97
CA VAL A 260 2.10 0.86 7.88
C VAL A 260 2.71 1.14 9.24
N LEU A 261 3.42 0.17 9.82
CA LEU A 261 4.10 0.36 11.11
C LEU A 261 5.13 1.48 11.05
N VAL A 262 5.91 1.55 9.97
CA VAL A 262 6.91 2.61 9.76
C VAL A 262 6.23 3.97 9.61
N GLN A 263 5.14 4.05 8.85
CA GLN A 263 4.38 5.29 8.66
C GLN A 263 3.81 5.80 9.99
N VAL A 264 3.22 4.92 10.79
CA VAL A 264 2.68 5.26 12.12
C VAL A 264 3.80 5.72 13.06
N ALA A 265 4.93 5.01 13.10
CA ALA A 265 6.07 5.39 13.92
C ALA A 265 6.63 6.77 13.53
N ASN A 266 6.79 7.06 12.24
CA ASN A 266 7.24 8.37 11.76
C ASN A 266 6.26 9.48 12.12
N ALA A 267 4.95 9.25 11.99
CA ALA A 267 3.92 10.22 12.36
C ALA A 267 3.94 10.53 13.87
N LEU A 268 4.28 9.55 14.71
CA LEU A 268 4.43 9.76 16.16
C LEU A 268 5.64 10.62 16.49
N ILE A 269 6.78 10.41 15.83
CA ILE A 269 8.01 11.19 16.06
C ILE A 269 7.78 12.66 15.70
N VAL A 270 7.14 12.91 14.55
CA VAL A 270 6.84 14.30 14.10
C VAL A 270 5.85 15.02 15.04
N ASN A 271 4.89 14.29 15.62
CA ASN A 271 3.90 14.90 16.54
C ASN A 271 4.42 15.01 17.99
N ALA A 272 5.57 14.43 18.31
CA ALA A 272 6.20 14.52 19.63
C ALA A 272 7.20 15.68 19.77
N GLN A 273 7.51 16.37 18.68
CA GLN A 273 8.28 17.63 18.62
C GLN A 273 7.35 18.84 18.62
#